data_e01c5dbe5d4f296b4397e6aa897790d7
#
_entry.id   e01c5dbe5d4f296b4397e6aa897790d7
#
_cell.length_a   1.000
_cell.length_b   1.000
_cell.length_c   1.000
_cell.angle_alpha   90.00
_cell.angle_beta   90.00
_cell.angle_gamma   90.00
#
_symmetry.space_group_name_H-M   'P 1'
#
loop_
_entity.id
_entity.type
_entity.pdbx_description
1 polymer ?
#
loop_
_entity_poly.entity_id
_entity_poly.type
_entity_poly.pdbx_seq_one_letter_code
_entity_poly.pdbx_strand_id
1 'polypeptide(L)'
;MRLSSLSRVLLLASLLAALPMFGAPPARADDSAAARAFNPAPNGKPGMRFGHYTLALLWEPGACLAHDELAGPDCATRTPADLRSRQWSLHGLWASTPAELQARHMPDLTWWRYGCYWYRPDHAIPQGSCRNAALGLPAVLHARLWTAMPAAATCLDRHEYLKHAVCLGFQPAPFFSQALDLLDAVNANPFTAWVRAHHGQTVSRAALLEAFQHSFKLDSSSALELRCGRREGARREDVLVQAWMTIRSDRLKQFPAPQSFMPGRRGNCPARIFIAR
;
A
#
# COMPACT_ATOMS: atom_id res chain seq x y z
N MET A 1 -73.39 50.51 12.14
CA MET A 1 -72.33 51.51 12.38
C MET A 1 -71.03 50.94 11.79
N ARG A 2 -70.69 51.46 10.75
CA ARG A 2 -69.50 52.10 10.16
C ARG A 2 -68.21 51.91 10.94
N LEU A 3 -67.17 51.42 10.26
CA LEU A 3 -65.84 51.99 10.06
C LEU A 3 -64.99 50.88 9.52
N SER A 4 -64.64 50.93 8.34
CA SER A 4 -63.60 51.56 7.52
C SER A 4 -62.27 50.88 7.53
N SER A 5 -62.02 50.34 6.41
CA SER A 5 -60.80 49.85 5.77
C SER A 5 -59.53 50.68 6.04
N LEU A 6 -58.43 50.05 6.17
CA LEU A 6 -57.11 50.57 5.78
C LEU A 6 -56.21 49.45 5.29
N SER A 7 -56.05 49.45 3.99
CA SER A 7 -55.04 48.63 3.28
C SER A 7 -53.63 49.06 3.66
N ARG A 8 -52.79 48.16 4.14
CA ARG A 8 -51.34 48.37 4.14
C ARG A 8 -50.68 47.44 3.10
N VAL A 9 -50.23 48.10 2.06
CA VAL A 9 -49.36 47.49 1.07
C VAL A 9 -48.01 47.27 1.68
N LEU A 10 -47.61 46.03 1.86
CA LEU A 10 -46.24 45.65 2.22
C LEU A 10 -45.46 45.42 0.94
N LEU A 11 -44.53 46.32 0.66
CA LEU A 11 -43.48 46.13 -0.35
C LEU A 11 -42.48 45.09 0.19
N LEU A 12 -42.50 43.91 -0.41
CA LEU A 12 -41.44 42.90 -0.25
C LEU A 12 -40.24 43.34 -1.09
N ALA A 13 -39.25 43.90 -0.45
CA ALA A 13 -37.92 44.10 -1.04
C ALA A 13 -37.20 42.75 -1.08
N SER A 14 -37.05 42.20 -2.28
CA SER A 14 -36.26 41.00 -2.53
C SER A 14 -34.77 41.33 -2.39
N LEU A 15 -34.16 41.00 -1.26
CA LEU A 15 -32.70 40.93 -1.12
C LEU A 15 -32.20 39.66 -1.83
N LEU A 16 -31.65 39.84 -3.04
CA LEU A 16 -30.78 38.84 -3.64
C LEU A 16 -29.46 38.82 -2.83
N ALA A 17 -29.33 37.85 -1.96
CA ALA A 17 -28.04 37.53 -1.34
C ALA A 17 -27.14 36.90 -2.40
N ALA A 18 -26.17 37.64 -2.91
CA ALA A 18 -25.09 37.11 -3.71
C ALA A 18 -24.23 36.19 -2.81
N LEU A 19 -24.33 34.89 -3.01
CA LEU A 19 -23.40 33.91 -2.42
C LEU A 19 -21.99 34.14 -3.02
N PRO A 20 -20.94 34.31 -2.19
CA PRO A 20 -19.59 34.34 -2.72
C PRO A 20 -19.29 32.97 -3.29
N MET A 21 -19.00 32.89 -4.59
CA MET A 21 -18.37 31.74 -5.18
C MET A 21 -16.95 31.62 -4.51
N PHE A 22 -16.80 30.67 -3.61
CA PHE A 22 -15.49 30.25 -3.17
C PHE A 22 -14.83 29.56 -4.36
N GLY A 23 -14.10 30.35 -5.15
CA GLY A 23 -13.18 29.80 -6.14
C GLY A 23 -12.20 28.88 -5.44
N ALA A 24 -12.06 27.66 -5.94
CA ALA A 24 -11.02 26.74 -5.47
C ALA A 24 -9.67 27.48 -5.53
N PRO A 25 -8.84 27.40 -4.48
CA PRO A 25 -7.54 28.04 -4.52
C PRO A 25 -6.75 27.51 -5.73
N PRO A 26 -6.06 28.37 -6.49
CA PRO A 26 -5.27 27.93 -7.62
C PRO A 26 -4.24 26.90 -7.09
N ALA A 27 -4.15 25.75 -7.76
CA ALA A 27 -3.11 24.76 -7.50
C ALA A 27 -1.76 25.48 -7.54
N ARG A 28 -1.00 25.38 -6.46
CA ARG A 28 0.28 26.08 -6.35
C ARG A 28 1.19 25.60 -7.48
N ALA A 29 1.69 26.51 -8.26
CA ALA A 29 2.58 26.26 -9.40
C ALA A 29 3.83 25.44 -9.00
N ASP A 30 4.27 25.54 -7.75
CA ASP A 30 5.44 24.85 -7.22
C ASP A 30 5.24 23.32 -7.11
N ASP A 31 4.01 22.84 -6.76
CA ASP A 31 3.76 21.40 -6.66
C ASP A 31 3.76 20.72 -8.03
N SER A 32 3.34 21.44 -9.06
CA SER A 32 3.36 20.93 -10.43
C SER A 32 4.74 20.96 -11.08
N ALA A 33 5.61 21.90 -10.68
CA ALA A 33 6.98 21.98 -11.12
C ALA A 33 7.85 20.91 -10.44
N ALA A 34 7.69 20.68 -9.13
CA ALA A 34 8.36 19.62 -8.39
C ALA A 34 7.93 18.23 -8.90
N ALA A 35 6.65 18.03 -9.19
CA ALA A 35 6.16 16.78 -9.79
C ALA A 35 6.70 16.56 -11.21
N ARG A 36 6.85 17.63 -12.01
CA ARG A 36 7.45 17.58 -13.36
C ARG A 36 8.97 17.41 -13.34
N ALA A 37 9.67 18.05 -12.40
CA ALA A 37 11.11 17.88 -12.22
C ALA A 37 11.46 16.47 -11.72
N PHE A 38 10.54 15.81 -11.02
CA PHE A 38 10.69 14.45 -10.53
C PHE A 38 10.14 13.37 -11.46
N ASN A 39 9.35 13.75 -12.44
CA ASN A 39 8.96 12.90 -13.56
C ASN A 39 9.89 13.23 -14.74
N PRO A 40 11.14 12.70 -14.78
CA PRO A 40 11.97 12.86 -15.94
C PRO A 40 11.27 12.12 -17.05
N ALA A 41 10.62 12.84 -17.93
CA ALA A 41 9.90 12.38 -19.09
C ALA A 41 9.23 10.99 -18.98
N PRO A 42 8.14 10.67 -19.65
CA PRO A 42 7.52 9.34 -19.67
C PRO A 42 8.48 8.21 -20.12
N ASN A 43 9.72 8.51 -20.25
CA ASN A 43 10.91 7.77 -20.56
C ASN A 43 11.88 7.79 -19.35
N GLY A 44 11.43 7.47 -18.15
CA GLY A 44 12.36 6.87 -17.18
C GLY A 44 13.11 5.83 -17.98
N LYS A 45 14.47 5.80 -17.95
CA LYS A 45 15.26 4.96 -18.87
C LYS A 45 14.56 3.60 -18.99
N PRO A 46 13.93 3.28 -20.13
CA PRO A 46 13.25 2.00 -20.25
C PRO A 46 14.30 0.93 -20.03
N GLY A 47 14.12 0.10 -18.99
CA GLY A 47 14.97 -1.05 -18.78
C GLY A 47 16.01 -0.96 -17.68
N MET A 48 15.82 -0.16 -16.61
CA MET A 48 16.61 -0.38 -15.39
C MET A 48 16.34 -1.82 -14.91
N ARG A 49 17.37 -2.67 -15.04
CA ARG A 49 17.28 -4.08 -14.62
C ARG A 49 17.47 -4.16 -13.11
N PHE A 50 16.68 -5.00 -12.47
CA PHE A 50 16.80 -5.36 -11.06
C PHE A 50 16.44 -6.84 -10.89
N GLY A 51 16.91 -7.46 -9.81
CA GLY A 51 16.85 -8.92 -9.65
C GLY A 51 15.48 -9.44 -9.23
N HIS A 52 14.77 -8.70 -8.37
CA HIS A 52 13.51 -9.18 -7.79
C HIS A 52 12.59 -8.06 -7.36
N TYR A 53 11.35 -8.44 -7.12
CA TYR A 53 10.38 -7.67 -6.37
C TYR A 53 10.20 -8.26 -4.98
N THR A 54 9.92 -7.39 -4.02
CA THR A 54 9.29 -7.76 -2.76
C THR A 54 7.80 -7.40 -2.87
N LEU A 55 6.93 -8.41 -2.88
CA LEU A 55 5.49 -8.23 -2.72
C LEU A 55 5.20 -8.13 -1.24
N ALA A 56 4.89 -6.94 -0.77
CA ALA A 56 4.59 -6.67 0.63
C ALA A 56 3.08 -6.70 0.87
N LEU A 57 2.66 -7.60 1.74
CA LEU A 57 1.27 -7.86 2.10
C LEU A 57 1.04 -7.52 3.56
N LEU A 58 -0.11 -6.91 3.86
CA LEU A 58 -0.52 -6.54 5.20
C LEU A 58 -1.61 -7.50 5.71
N TRP A 59 -1.44 -7.98 6.93
CA TRP A 59 -2.50 -8.65 7.69
C TRP A 59 -3.15 -7.60 8.60
N GLU A 60 -4.21 -6.98 8.11
CA GLU A 60 -4.77 -5.81 8.76
C GLU A 60 -5.25 -6.03 10.19
N PRO A 61 -5.88 -7.19 10.56
CA PRO A 61 -6.23 -7.39 11.97
C PRO A 61 -5.02 -7.34 12.89
N GLY A 62 -3.88 -7.84 12.42
CA GLY A 62 -2.62 -7.76 13.17
C GLY A 62 -2.04 -6.36 13.22
N ALA A 63 -2.08 -5.65 12.10
CA ALA A 63 -1.65 -4.26 12.01
C ALA A 63 -2.46 -3.37 12.96
N CYS A 64 -3.78 -3.55 13.01
CA CYS A 64 -4.64 -2.84 13.95
C CYS A 64 -4.27 -3.12 15.40
N LEU A 65 -4.02 -4.38 15.77
CA LEU A 65 -3.62 -4.75 17.14
C LEU A 65 -2.23 -4.25 17.53
N ALA A 66 -1.33 -4.14 16.57
CA ALA A 66 0.02 -3.62 16.78
C ALA A 66 0.11 -2.09 16.68
N HIS A 67 -1.00 -1.39 16.42
CA HIS A 67 -1.03 0.05 16.15
C HIS A 67 -0.06 0.45 15.02
N ASP A 68 0.05 -0.40 14.00
CA ASP A 68 0.89 -0.16 12.83
C ASP A 68 0.32 1.01 12.01
N GLU A 69 1.16 1.92 11.57
CA GLU A 69 0.76 3.09 10.77
C GLU A 69 0.15 2.73 9.41
N LEU A 70 0.39 1.51 8.92
CA LEU A 70 -0.19 0.97 7.69
C LEU A 70 -1.59 0.40 7.90
N ALA A 71 -2.02 0.23 9.14
CA ALA A 71 -3.40 -0.12 9.43
C ALA A 71 -4.32 1.00 8.93
N GLY A 72 -5.33 0.65 8.16
CA GLY A 72 -6.29 1.63 7.66
C GLY A 72 -7.00 2.38 8.80
N PRO A 73 -7.65 3.51 8.50
CA PRO A 73 -8.29 4.35 9.52
C PRO A 73 -9.50 3.68 10.18
N ASP A 74 -9.98 2.59 9.66
CA ASP A 74 -11.19 1.89 10.08
C ASP A 74 -10.94 0.70 11.04
N CYS A 75 -9.78 0.63 11.68
CA CYS A 75 -9.47 -0.40 12.68
C CYS A 75 -10.53 -0.54 13.77
N ALA A 76 -11.08 0.57 14.24
CA ALA A 76 -12.07 0.59 15.32
C ALA A 76 -13.47 0.09 14.88
N THR A 77 -13.78 0.16 13.60
CA THR A 77 -15.09 -0.21 13.03
C THR A 77 -15.08 -1.55 12.29
N ARG A 78 -13.92 -2.17 12.13
CA ARG A 78 -13.75 -3.42 11.40
C ARG A 78 -14.39 -4.59 12.14
N THR A 79 -15.07 -5.43 11.38
CA THR A 79 -15.68 -6.66 11.87
C THR A 79 -14.98 -7.90 11.29
N PRO A 80 -15.10 -9.09 11.91
CA PRO A 80 -14.58 -10.33 11.36
C PRO A 80 -15.21 -10.74 10.02
N ALA A 81 -16.34 -10.13 9.64
CA ALA A 81 -17.02 -10.37 8.36
C ALA A 81 -16.37 -9.61 7.20
N ASP A 82 -15.63 -8.52 7.48
CA ASP A 82 -14.99 -7.73 6.46
C ASP A 82 -13.95 -8.56 5.68
N LEU A 83 -13.89 -8.36 4.36
CA LEU A 83 -12.93 -9.06 3.51
C LEU A 83 -11.49 -8.85 4.00
N ARG A 84 -11.15 -7.64 4.42
CA ARG A 84 -9.83 -7.25 4.95
C ARG A 84 -9.48 -7.94 6.26
N SER A 85 -10.46 -8.45 7.01
CA SER A 85 -10.23 -9.32 8.16
C SER A 85 -9.95 -10.77 7.79
N ARG A 86 -10.07 -11.13 6.51
CA ARG A 86 -10.05 -12.52 6.03
C ARG A 86 -9.07 -12.77 4.88
N GLN A 87 -8.43 -11.71 4.38
CA GLN A 87 -7.52 -11.72 3.24
C GLN A 87 -6.35 -10.78 3.50
N TRP A 88 -5.28 -10.99 2.76
CA TRP A 88 -4.18 -10.04 2.71
C TRP A 88 -4.61 -8.78 1.98
N SER A 89 -4.11 -7.64 2.46
CA SER A 89 -4.17 -6.35 1.77
C SER A 89 -2.81 -6.01 1.18
N LEU A 90 -2.80 -5.16 0.17
CA LEU A 90 -1.55 -4.71 -0.46
C LEU A 90 -0.91 -3.62 0.39
N HIS A 91 0.37 -3.82 0.75
CA HIS A 91 1.23 -2.73 1.18
C HIS A 91 1.93 -2.13 -0.03
N GLY A 92 2.67 -2.94 -0.81
CA GLY A 92 3.35 -2.47 -2.00
C GLY A 92 4.02 -3.57 -2.81
N LEU A 93 4.62 -3.14 -3.93
CA LEU A 93 5.44 -3.98 -4.81
C LEU A 93 6.77 -3.28 -5.06
N TRP A 94 7.84 -3.76 -4.44
CA TRP A 94 9.11 -3.04 -4.35
C TRP A 94 10.20 -3.70 -5.19
N ALA A 95 10.74 -2.99 -6.15
CA ALA A 95 11.89 -3.43 -6.91
C ALA A 95 13.16 -3.42 -6.04
N SER A 96 13.99 -4.45 -6.18
CA SER A 96 15.32 -4.48 -5.56
C SER A 96 16.24 -3.42 -6.16
N THR A 97 17.40 -3.21 -5.53
CA THR A 97 18.40 -2.24 -5.99
C THR A 97 18.69 -2.43 -7.48
N PRO A 98 18.53 -1.38 -8.32
CA PRO A 98 18.85 -1.46 -9.74
C PRO A 98 20.30 -1.88 -10.00
N ALA A 99 20.52 -2.68 -11.05
CA ALA A 99 21.84 -3.23 -11.38
C ALA A 99 22.92 -2.15 -11.58
N GLU A 100 22.54 -0.98 -12.13
CA GLU A 100 23.47 0.15 -12.29
C GLU A 100 23.92 0.74 -10.94
N LEU A 101 23.06 0.74 -9.93
CA LEU A 101 23.39 1.20 -8.58
C LEU A 101 24.17 0.14 -7.82
N GLN A 102 23.86 -1.16 -8.03
CA GLN A 102 24.68 -2.25 -7.50
C GLN A 102 26.10 -2.20 -8.06
N ALA A 103 26.27 -1.94 -9.36
CA ALA A 103 27.57 -1.78 -9.99
C ALA A 103 28.38 -0.59 -9.40
N ARG A 104 27.70 0.37 -8.78
CA ARG A 104 28.30 1.49 -8.02
C ARG A 104 28.41 1.21 -6.53
N HIS A 105 28.27 -0.05 -6.12
CA HIS A 105 28.35 -0.49 -4.73
C HIS A 105 27.33 0.19 -3.78
N MET A 106 26.15 0.57 -4.29
CA MET A 106 25.09 1.10 -3.42
C MET A 106 24.65 0.03 -2.42
N PRO A 107 24.70 0.32 -1.11
CA PRO A 107 24.15 -0.61 -0.11
C PRO A 107 22.64 -0.81 -0.29
N ASP A 108 22.16 -2.04 -0.19
CA ASP A 108 20.73 -2.34 -0.29
C ASP A 108 19.88 -1.55 0.71
N LEU A 109 20.40 -1.30 1.92
CA LEU A 109 19.71 -0.49 2.93
C LEU A 109 19.52 0.95 2.48
N THR A 110 20.44 1.51 1.68
CA THR A 110 20.31 2.85 1.11
C THR A 110 19.17 2.88 0.08
N TRP A 111 19.15 1.90 -0.83
CA TRP A 111 18.03 1.77 -1.76
C TRP A 111 16.69 1.55 -1.03
N TRP A 112 16.66 0.72 -0.02
CA TRP A 112 15.50 0.48 0.83
C TRP A 112 14.95 1.76 1.46
N ARG A 113 15.86 2.60 1.94
CA ARG A 113 15.50 3.87 2.57
C ARG A 113 14.90 4.84 1.58
N TYR A 114 15.56 5.02 0.44
CA TYR A 114 15.25 6.10 -0.49
C TYR A 114 14.44 5.64 -1.72
N GLY A 115 14.67 4.45 -2.25
CA GLY A 115 14.09 4.03 -3.52
C GLY A 115 14.34 5.06 -4.62
N CYS A 116 13.30 5.38 -5.39
CA CYS A 116 13.38 6.40 -6.44
C CYS A 116 13.64 7.82 -5.91
N TYR A 117 13.40 8.10 -4.63
CA TYR A 117 13.80 9.38 -4.03
C TYR A 117 15.32 9.60 -4.03
N TRP A 118 16.12 8.55 -4.20
CA TRP A 118 17.55 8.65 -4.42
C TRP A 118 17.94 9.59 -5.57
N TYR A 119 17.11 9.66 -6.60
CA TYR A 119 17.35 10.52 -7.77
C TYR A 119 16.85 11.95 -7.61
N ARG A 120 16.26 12.28 -6.47
CA ARG A 120 15.87 13.66 -6.15
C ARG A 120 17.07 14.48 -5.67
N PRO A 121 17.08 15.81 -5.88
CA PRO A 121 17.96 16.68 -5.14
C PRO A 121 17.81 16.40 -3.64
N ASP A 122 18.93 16.32 -2.92
CA ASP A 122 18.99 16.07 -1.47
C ASP A 122 18.35 14.76 -1.00
N HIS A 123 17.99 13.84 -1.90
CA HIS A 123 17.30 12.59 -1.61
C HIS A 123 16.02 12.79 -0.75
N ALA A 124 15.36 13.95 -0.92
CA ALA A 124 14.24 14.35 -0.08
C ALA A 124 13.05 13.40 -0.20
N ILE A 125 12.64 12.84 0.94
CA ILE A 125 11.40 12.06 1.08
C ILE A 125 10.30 13.03 1.53
N PRO A 126 9.20 13.19 0.78
CA PRO A 126 8.12 14.09 1.16
C PRO A 126 7.51 13.70 2.51
N GLN A 127 7.30 14.67 3.37
CA GLN A 127 6.55 14.50 4.60
C GLN A 127 5.05 14.48 4.27
N GLY A 128 4.40 13.33 4.52
CA GLY A 128 2.98 13.13 4.24
C GLY A 128 2.70 12.78 2.76
N SER A 129 2.27 11.56 2.53
CA SER A 129 2.05 10.99 1.19
C SER A 129 1.02 11.77 0.37
N CYS A 130 -0.01 12.36 1.01
CA CYS A 130 -1.06 13.13 0.34
C CYS A 130 -0.60 14.48 -0.24
N ARG A 131 0.60 14.94 0.08
CA ARG A 131 1.19 16.12 -0.60
C ARG A 131 1.62 15.82 -2.03
N ASN A 132 1.78 14.56 -2.38
CA ASN A 132 2.08 14.15 -3.74
C ASN A 132 0.83 14.24 -4.62
N ALA A 133 1.01 14.51 -5.92
CA ALA A 133 -0.08 14.56 -6.88
C ALA A 133 -0.82 13.21 -6.98
N ALA A 134 -2.11 13.24 -7.27
CA ALA A 134 -2.88 12.05 -7.55
C ALA A 134 -2.34 11.33 -8.79
N LEU A 135 -2.42 10.00 -8.79
CA LEU A 135 -1.78 9.15 -9.82
C LEU A 135 -2.56 9.08 -11.15
N GLY A 136 -3.77 9.64 -11.20
CA GLY A 136 -4.60 9.62 -12.42
C GLY A 136 -5.01 8.21 -12.85
N LEU A 137 -5.23 7.30 -11.90
CA LEU A 137 -5.65 5.93 -12.19
C LEU A 137 -7.06 5.91 -12.82
N PRO A 138 -7.32 4.99 -13.78
CA PRO A 138 -8.68 4.74 -14.24
C PRO A 138 -9.62 4.40 -13.06
N ALA A 139 -10.86 4.87 -13.12
CA ALA A 139 -11.81 4.78 -11.99
C ALA A 139 -11.98 3.35 -11.45
N VAL A 140 -12.07 2.36 -12.32
CA VAL A 140 -12.20 0.94 -11.93
C VAL A 140 -10.96 0.46 -11.18
N LEU A 141 -9.76 0.79 -11.67
CA LEU A 141 -8.51 0.41 -11.02
C LEU A 141 -8.33 1.14 -9.69
N HIS A 142 -8.69 2.42 -9.64
CA HIS A 142 -8.66 3.19 -8.40
C HIS A 142 -9.57 2.57 -7.33
N ALA A 143 -10.81 2.20 -7.68
CA ALA A 143 -11.74 1.56 -6.75
C ALA A 143 -11.21 0.20 -6.25
N ARG A 144 -10.64 -0.62 -7.16
CA ARG A 144 -10.02 -1.90 -6.79
C ARG A 144 -8.84 -1.70 -5.84
N LEU A 145 -7.96 -0.74 -6.15
CA LEU A 145 -6.81 -0.40 -5.32
C LEU A 145 -7.24 0.11 -3.94
N TRP A 146 -8.23 0.97 -3.88
CA TRP A 146 -8.78 1.51 -2.63
C TRP A 146 -9.31 0.42 -1.69
N THR A 147 -9.93 -0.61 -2.26
CA THR A 147 -10.39 -1.78 -1.49
C THR A 147 -9.23 -2.65 -1.02
N ALA A 148 -8.23 -2.83 -1.87
CA ALA A 148 -7.10 -3.74 -1.63
C ALA A 148 -5.97 -3.14 -0.79
N MET A 149 -5.87 -1.81 -0.71
CA MET A 149 -4.84 -1.06 0.01
C MET A 149 -5.51 -0.02 0.93
N PRO A 150 -5.89 -0.39 2.15
CA PRO A 150 -6.63 0.52 3.06
C PRO A 150 -5.92 1.83 3.34
N ALA A 151 -4.61 1.80 3.50
CA ALA A 151 -3.81 3.00 3.70
C ALA A 151 -3.71 3.90 2.44
N ALA A 152 -4.35 3.54 1.31
CA ALA A 152 -4.58 4.47 0.20
C ALA A 152 -5.46 5.66 0.65
N ALA A 153 -6.29 5.49 1.68
CA ALA A 153 -7.02 6.59 2.33
C ALA A 153 -6.09 7.68 2.90
N THR A 154 -4.86 7.33 3.24
CA THR A 154 -3.79 8.24 3.65
C THR A 154 -2.74 8.43 2.55
N CYS A 155 -3.12 8.14 1.30
CA CYS A 155 -2.31 8.30 0.09
C CYS A 155 -1.04 7.42 0.05
N LEU A 156 -1.06 6.24 0.66
CA LEU A 156 0.03 5.27 0.57
C LEU A 156 0.33 4.89 -0.89
N ASP A 157 -0.69 4.78 -1.73
CA ASP A 157 -0.56 4.53 -3.17
C ASP A 157 0.42 5.47 -3.86
N ARG A 158 0.36 6.76 -3.54
CA ARG A 158 1.26 7.79 -4.09
C ARG A 158 2.70 7.59 -3.60
N HIS A 159 2.86 7.26 -2.31
CA HIS A 159 4.17 6.95 -1.74
C HIS A 159 4.78 5.72 -2.42
N GLU A 160 4.01 4.64 -2.51
CA GLU A 160 4.46 3.38 -3.10
C GLU A 160 4.90 3.53 -4.56
N TYR A 161 4.12 4.26 -5.35
CA TYR A 161 4.50 4.54 -6.74
C TYR A 161 5.75 5.42 -6.84
N LEU A 162 5.78 6.53 -6.11
CA LEU A 162 6.88 7.48 -6.19
C LEU A 162 8.19 6.96 -5.62
N LYS A 163 8.14 6.05 -4.64
CA LYS A 163 9.33 5.45 -4.05
C LYS A 163 9.82 4.23 -4.81
N HIS A 164 8.92 3.41 -5.34
CA HIS A 164 9.27 2.08 -5.77
C HIS A 164 9.07 1.80 -7.27
N ALA A 165 8.50 2.76 -8.04
CA ALA A 165 8.11 2.50 -9.43
C ALA A 165 8.54 3.58 -10.42
N VAL A 166 8.38 4.86 -10.09
CA VAL A 166 8.47 5.96 -11.05
C VAL A 166 9.82 6.06 -11.75
N CYS A 167 10.92 5.89 -11.05
CA CYS A 167 12.28 5.99 -11.62
C CYS A 167 12.66 4.76 -12.45
N LEU A 168 11.89 3.68 -12.34
CA LEU A 168 12.07 2.46 -13.13
C LEU A 168 11.28 2.51 -14.44
N GLY A 169 10.58 3.63 -14.71
CA GLY A 169 9.82 3.85 -15.95
C GLY A 169 8.45 3.18 -15.96
N PHE A 170 7.97 2.67 -14.84
CA PHE A 170 6.61 2.12 -14.76
C PHE A 170 5.57 3.24 -14.80
N GLN A 171 4.49 3.00 -15.53
CA GLN A 171 3.30 3.84 -15.47
C GLN A 171 2.42 3.43 -14.26
N PRO A 172 1.70 4.36 -13.62
CA PRO A 172 0.91 4.05 -12.42
C PRO A 172 -0.10 2.91 -12.62
N ALA A 173 -0.88 2.97 -13.71
CA ALA A 173 -1.95 2.00 -13.92
C ALA A 173 -1.43 0.57 -14.17
N PRO A 174 -0.47 0.29 -15.07
CA PRO A 174 0.14 -1.04 -15.22
C PRO A 174 0.82 -1.52 -13.93
N PHE A 175 1.48 -0.64 -13.18
CA PHE A 175 2.16 -1.01 -11.94
C PHE A 175 1.17 -1.53 -10.90
N PHE A 176 0.10 -0.78 -10.62
CA PHE A 176 -0.88 -1.22 -9.64
C PHE A 176 -1.75 -2.37 -10.13
N SER A 177 -2.05 -2.45 -11.42
CA SER A 177 -2.73 -3.63 -11.97
C SER A 177 -1.93 -4.90 -11.68
N GLN A 178 -0.62 -4.87 -11.97
CA GLN A 178 0.27 -6.01 -11.69
C GLN A 178 0.33 -6.34 -10.20
N ALA A 179 0.47 -5.34 -9.32
CA ALA A 179 0.51 -5.57 -7.87
C ALA A 179 -0.78 -6.19 -7.34
N LEU A 180 -1.93 -5.76 -7.85
CA LEU A 180 -3.24 -6.30 -7.48
C LEU A 180 -3.45 -7.73 -8.01
N ASP A 181 -2.96 -8.04 -9.19
CA ASP A 181 -3.04 -9.40 -9.75
C ASP A 181 -2.20 -10.39 -8.91
N LEU A 182 -1.03 -9.95 -8.42
CA LEU A 182 -0.22 -10.74 -7.50
C LEU A 182 -0.93 -10.94 -6.15
N LEU A 183 -1.54 -9.89 -5.60
CA LEU A 183 -2.33 -9.97 -4.37
C LEU A 183 -3.48 -10.97 -4.50
N ASP A 184 -4.24 -10.91 -5.61
CA ASP A 184 -5.35 -11.82 -5.86
C ASP A 184 -4.89 -13.27 -5.94
N ALA A 185 -3.73 -13.53 -6.60
CA ALA A 185 -3.14 -14.85 -6.65
C ALA A 185 -2.76 -15.38 -5.26
N VAL A 186 -2.26 -14.52 -4.35
CA VAL A 186 -1.98 -14.91 -2.96
C VAL A 186 -3.29 -15.16 -2.20
N ASN A 187 -4.28 -14.30 -2.36
CA ASN A 187 -5.56 -14.43 -1.67
C ASN A 187 -6.35 -15.67 -2.10
N ALA A 188 -6.19 -16.11 -3.33
CA ALA A 188 -6.75 -17.36 -3.84
C ALA A 188 -5.94 -18.62 -3.43
N ASN A 189 -4.72 -18.45 -2.89
CA ASN A 189 -3.83 -19.56 -2.55
C ASN A 189 -4.22 -20.21 -1.21
N PRO A 190 -4.04 -21.54 -1.04
CA PRO A 190 -4.24 -22.25 0.22
C PRO A 190 -3.52 -21.65 1.42
N PHE A 191 -2.40 -20.94 1.23
CA PHE A 191 -1.69 -20.23 2.30
C PHE A 191 -2.60 -19.21 3.01
N THR A 192 -3.35 -18.41 2.27
CA THR A 192 -4.30 -17.45 2.86
C THR A 192 -5.43 -18.15 3.61
N ALA A 193 -5.93 -19.28 3.08
CA ALA A 193 -6.92 -20.09 3.78
C ALA A 193 -6.35 -20.66 5.10
N TRP A 194 -5.09 -21.10 5.10
CA TRP A 194 -4.41 -21.56 6.30
C TRP A 194 -4.29 -20.46 7.36
N VAL A 195 -3.83 -19.25 6.98
CA VAL A 195 -3.75 -18.10 7.89
C VAL A 195 -5.11 -17.78 8.49
N ARG A 196 -6.16 -17.76 7.66
CA ARG A 196 -7.53 -17.52 8.11
C ARG A 196 -8.04 -18.60 9.07
N ALA A 197 -7.72 -19.87 8.85
CA ALA A 197 -8.15 -20.97 9.73
C ALA A 197 -7.50 -20.89 11.14
N HIS A 198 -6.41 -20.14 11.28
CA HIS A 198 -5.71 -19.95 12.56
C HIS A 198 -6.00 -18.60 13.21
N HIS A 199 -7.07 -17.94 12.83
CA HIS A 199 -7.51 -16.69 13.47
C HIS A 199 -7.71 -16.83 14.97
N GLY A 200 -7.18 -15.89 15.74
CA GLY A 200 -7.26 -15.85 17.19
C GLY A 200 -6.36 -16.90 17.88
N GLN A 201 -5.44 -17.50 17.14
CA GLN A 201 -4.54 -18.54 17.66
C GLN A 201 -3.08 -18.07 17.62
N THR A 202 -2.28 -18.55 18.55
CA THR A 202 -0.82 -18.42 18.52
C THR A 202 -0.22 -19.69 17.90
N VAL A 203 0.38 -19.51 16.71
CA VAL A 203 1.03 -20.59 15.98
C VAL A 203 2.55 -20.53 16.11
N SER A 204 3.24 -21.61 15.78
CA SER A 204 4.69 -21.54 15.62
C SER A 204 5.07 -20.88 14.30
N ARG A 205 6.17 -20.10 14.30
CA ARG A 205 6.73 -19.54 13.06
C ARG A 205 7.04 -20.65 12.06
N ALA A 206 7.54 -21.79 12.53
CA ALA A 206 7.83 -22.94 11.68
C ALA A 206 6.59 -23.43 10.94
N ALA A 207 5.45 -23.62 11.63
CA ALA A 207 4.20 -24.06 11.00
C ALA A 207 3.70 -23.08 9.94
N LEU A 208 3.84 -21.78 10.17
CA LEU A 208 3.43 -20.76 9.17
C LEU A 208 4.35 -20.78 7.95
N LEU A 209 5.65 -20.93 8.14
CA LEU A 209 6.63 -21.08 7.05
C LEU A 209 6.41 -22.36 6.26
N GLU A 210 6.12 -23.47 6.93
CA GLU A 210 5.79 -24.76 6.32
C GLU A 210 4.49 -24.68 5.51
N ALA A 211 3.45 -24.03 6.05
CA ALA A 211 2.20 -23.79 5.33
C ALA A 211 2.42 -22.98 4.04
N PHE A 212 3.27 -21.96 4.08
CA PHE A 212 3.67 -21.22 2.89
C PHE A 212 4.38 -22.11 1.87
N GLN A 213 5.42 -22.81 2.32
CA GLN A 213 6.22 -23.70 1.48
C GLN A 213 5.35 -24.74 0.77
N HIS A 214 4.47 -25.40 1.52
CA HIS A 214 3.57 -26.43 1.00
C HIS A 214 2.54 -25.83 0.00
N SER A 215 1.94 -24.69 0.36
CA SER A 215 0.89 -24.06 -0.45
C SER A 215 1.37 -23.56 -1.81
N PHE A 216 2.62 -23.13 -1.89
CA PHE A 216 3.26 -22.68 -3.12
C PHE A 216 4.14 -23.75 -3.78
N LYS A 217 4.19 -24.98 -3.20
CA LYS A 217 4.98 -26.12 -3.70
C LYS A 217 6.48 -25.79 -3.84
N LEU A 218 7.04 -25.13 -2.84
CA LEU A 218 8.43 -24.71 -2.81
C LEU A 218 9.32 -25.73 -2.09
N ASP A 219 10.59 -25.78 -2.45
CA ASP A 219 11.60 -26.61 -1.77
C ASP A 219 12.02 -26.00 -0.42
N SER A 220 11.79 -24.70 -0.23
CA SER A 220 12.06 -23.99 1.01
C SER A 220 11.12 -22.79 1.20
N SER A 221 10.99 -22.34 2.45
CA SER A 221 10.24 -21.13 2.79
C SER A 221 11.06 -19.84 2.70
N SER A 222 12.28 -19.90 2.17
CA SER A 222 13.23 -18.77 2.18
C SER A 222 12.75 -17.53 1.38
N ALA A 223 11.74 -17.68 0.52
CA ALA A 223 11.12 -16.58 -0.21
C ALA A 223 10.16 -15.73 0.64
N LEU A 224 9.81 -16.21 1.86
CA LEU A 224 8.87 -15.53 2.75
C LEU A 224 9.58 -14.86 3.92
N GLU A 225 9.43 -13.57 4.05
CA GLU A 225 9.80 -12.77 5.20
C GLU A 225 8.54 -12.43 6.03
N LEU A 226 8.48 -12.90 7.27
CA LEU A 226 7.38 -12.59 8.19
C LEU A 226 7.73 -11.37 9.05
N ARG A 227 6.82 -10.42 9.10
CA ARG A 227 6.95 -9.21 9.90
C ARG A 227 5.91 -9.19 11.00
N CYS A 228 6.39 -9.08 12.23
CA CYS A 228 5.55 -9.01 13.41
C CYS A 228 5.68 -7.64 14.07
N GLY A 229 4.55 -7.14 14.55
CA GLY A 229 4.44 -6.05 15.49
C GLY A 229 4.18 -6.59 16.91
N ARG A 230 4.17 -5.71 17.88
CA ARG A 230 3.91 -6.06 19.27
C ARG A 230 2.56 -5.52 19.71
N ARG A 231 1.70 -6.40 20.18
CA ARG A 231 0.48 -6.00 20.88
C ARG A 231 0.84 -5.52 22.26
N GLU A 232 0.41 -4.31 22.62
CA GLU A 232 0.51 -3.79 23.97
C GLU A 232 -0.68 -4.24 24.81
N GLY A 233 -0.49 -4.36 26.14
CA GLY A 233 -1.53 -4.74 27.08
C GLY A 233 -1.06 -5.79 28.08
N ALA A 234 -2.00 -6.44 28.82
CA ALA A 234 -1.73 -7.38 29.90
C ALA A 234 -0.92 -8.62 29.47
N ARG A 235 -0.96 -8.97 28.19
CA ARG A 235 -0.10 -10.01 27.58
C ARG A 235 0.65 -9.39 26.42
N ARG A 236 1.95 -9.23 26.56
CA ARG A 236 2.85 -8.90 25.45
C ARG A 236 2.86 -10.06 24.46
N GLU A 237 2.37 -9.85 23.27
CA GLU A 237 2.25 -10.87 22.25
C GLU A 237 2.74 -10.34 20.91
N ASP A 238 3.55 -11.14 20.23
CA ASP A 238 4.00 -10.79 18.88
C ASP A 238 2.93 -11.22 17.87
N VAL A 239 2.44 -10.26 17.10
CA VAL A 239 1.31 -10.39 16.19
C VAL A 239 1.80 -10.37 14.75
N LEU A 240 1.27 -11.24 13.90
CA LEU A 240 1.54 -11.20 12.47
C LEU A 240 0.96 -9.90 11.88
N VAL A 241 1.83 -9.06 11.32
CA VAL A 241 1.47 -7.79 10.69
C VAL A 241 1.62 -7.86 9.18
N GLN A 242 2.76 -8.39 8.69
CA GLN A 242 3.00 -8.44 7.25
C GLN A 242 3.66 -9.75 6.82
N ALA A 243 3.45 -10.09 5.56
CA ALA A 243 4.17 -11.13 4.84
C ALA A 243 4.78 -10.51 3.57
N TRP A 244 6.09 -10.63 3.41
CA TRP A 244 6.82 -10.14 2.25
C TRP A 244 7.33 -11.32 1.44
N MET A 245 6.97 -11.36 0.18
CA MET A 245 7.34 -12.45 -0.74
C MET A 245 8.35 -11.95 -1.76
N THR A 246 9.48 -12.63 -1.88
CA THR A 246 10.52 -12.29 -2.86
C THR A 246 10.26 -13.01 -4.18
N ILE A 247 10.00 -12.24 -5.23
CA ILE A 247 9.60 -12.72 -6.55
C ILE A 247 10.63 -12.27 -7.59
N ARG A 248 11.15 -13.18 -8.38
CA ARG A 248 12.07 -12.89 -9.49
C ARG A 248 11.46 -11.90 -10.47
N SER A 249 12.19 -10.87 -10.84
CA SER A 249 11.69 -9.85 -11.78
C SER A 249 11.44 -10.41 -13.18
N ASP A 250 12.28 -11.34 -13.64
CA ASP A 250 12.17 -12.02 -14.93
C ASP A 250 11.07 -13.10 -14.98
N ARG A 251 10.48 -13.46 -13.83
CA ARG A 251 9.46 -14.50 -13.67
C ARG A 251 8.15 -13.98 -13.08
N LEU A 252 7.98 -12.66 -12.98
CA LEU A 252 6.81 -12.05 -12.35
C LEU A 252 5.49 -12.53 -12.95
N LYS A 253 5.43 -12.68 -14.29
CA LYS A 253 4.25 -13.17 -15.01
C LYS A 253 3.93 -14.64 -14.77
N GLN A 254 4.85 -15.39 -14.17
CA GLN A 254 4.67 -16.81 -13.85
C GLN A 254 4.18 -17.02 -12.42
N PHE A 255 4.15 -15.96 -11.62
CA PHE A 255 3.64 -16.04 -10.25
C PHE A 255 2.18 -16.54 -10.25
N PRO A 256 1.81 -17.48 -9.38
CA PRO A 256 2.53 -18.00 -8.21
C PRO A 256 3.29 -19.33 -8.44
N ALA A 257 3.74 -19.62 -9.65
CA ALA A 257 4.50 -20.84 -9.91
C ALA A 257 5.84 -20.87 -9.13
N PRO A 258 6.31 -22.04 -8.65
CA PRO A 258 7.49 -22.15 -7.80
C PRO A 258 8.73 -21.43 -8.30
N GLN A 259 8.99 -21.51 -9.62
CA GLN A 259 10.16 -20.86 -10.24
C GLN A 259 10.12 -19.33 -10.25
N SER A 260 8.98 -18.72 -9.89
CA SER A 260 8.88 -17.26 -9.74
C SER A 260 9.46 -16.77 -8.42
N PHE A 261 9.62 -17.64 -7.45
CA PHE A 261 10.18 -17.28 -6.16
C PHE A 261 11.71 -17.35 -6.12
N MET A 262 12.29 -16.61 -5.20
CA MET A 262 13.71 -16.70 -4.86
C MET A 262 13.92 -16.37 -3.38
N PRO A 263 15.06 -16.77 -2.80
CA PRO A 263 15.36 -16.45 -1.41
C PRO A 263 15.29 -14.94 -1.13
N GLY A 264 14.60 -14.57 -0.07
CA GLY A 264 14.48 -13.21 0.44
C GLY A 264 15.26 -13.01 1.73
N ARG A 265 14.91 -11.96 2.46
CA ARG A 265 15.51 -11.62 3.76
C ARG A 265 14.83 -12.42 4.87
N ARG A 266 15.52 -12.51 6.00
CA ARG A 266 14.94 -13.09 7.21
C ARG A 266 14.05 -12.05 7.90
N GLY A 267 12.83 -12.44 8.28
CA GLY A 267 11.91 -11.60 9.02
C GLY A 267 12.25 -11.41 10.50
N ASN A 268 11.45 -10.61 11.18
CA ASN A 268 11.62 -10.30 12.61
C ASN A 268 10.69 -11.08 13.54
N CYS A 269 9.81 -11.93 12.99
CA CYS A 269 8.88 -12.68 13.82
C CYS A 269 9.60 -13.70 14.70
N PRO A 270 9.23 -13.81 16.00
CA PRO A 270 9.79 -14.78 16.93
C PRO A 270 9.26 -16.20 16.66
N ALA A 271 9.59 -17.16 17.53
CA ALA A 271 9.17 -18.56 17.37
C ALA A 271 7.66 -18.78 17.48
N ARG A 272 6.93 -17.90 18.18
CA ARG A 272 5.46 -17.94 18.35
C ARG A 272 4.83 -16.64 17.87
N ILE A 273 3.76 -16.76 17.11
CA ILE A 273 3.14 -15.62 16.42
C ILE A 273 1.62 -15.72 16.59
N PHE A 274 1.00 -14.65 17.07
CA PHE A 274 -0.45 -14.56 17.14
C PHE A 274 -1.02 -14.10 15.80
N ILE A 275 -2.03 -14.80 15.31
CA ILE A 275 -2.78 -14.44 14.11
C ILE A 275 -4.09 -13.78 14.52
N ALA A 276 -4.16 -12.46 14.43
CA ALA A 276 -5.34 -11.69 14.80
C ALA A 276 -6.54 -11.94 13.86
N ARG A 277 -7.74 -11.72 14.41
CA ARG A 277 -9.04 -11.84 13.68
C ARG A 277 -9.43 -10.53 13.06
#